data_e91ea196113892567e46da19d383a33b
#
_entry.id   e91ea196113892567e46da19d383a33b
#
_cell.length_a   1.000
_cell.length_b   1.000
_cell.length_c   1.000
_cell.angle_alpha   90.00
_cell.angle_beta   90.00
_cell.angle_gamma   90.00
#
_symmetry.space_group_name_H-M   'P 1'
#
loop_
_entity.id
_entity.type
_entity.pdbx_description
1 polymer ?
#
loop_
_entity_poly.entity_id
_entity_poly.type
_entity_poly.pdbx_seq_one_letter_code
_entity_poly.pdbx_strand_id
1 'polypeptide(L)'
;MRAISRYSARMTPGSLIILMSSYLKGDLMEGPEISEFEKDFAMYQELPYAVTTSYGRMAFYYILKALELPEGSEIIFPALTFWVIPAMAKAAGLKPVFIDIKPDTYNMDPGKIE
;
A
#
# COMPACT_ATOMS: atom_id res chain seq x y z
N MET A 1 -14.52 24.21 8.45
CA MET A 1 -13.99 22.93 7.90
C MET A 1 -13.70 21.98 9.05
N ARG A 2 -14.38 20.83 9.16
CA ARG A 2 -14.01 19.83 10.20
C ARG A 2 -12.77 19.09 9.74
N ALA A 3 -11.69 19.14 10.54
CA ALA A 3 -10.50 18.35 10.28
C ALA A 3 -10.85 16.85 10.33
N ILE A 4 -10.48 16.12 9.29
CA ILE A 4 -10.61 14.66 9.28
C ILE A 4 -9.41 14.09 10.03
N SER A 5 -9.68 13.37 11.13
CA SER A 5 -8.60 12.74 11.88
C SER A 5 -7.86 11.71 11.01
N ARG A 6 -6.54 11.81 10.96
CA ARG A 6 -5.67 10.91 10.21
C ARG A 6 -5.70 9.47 10.72
N TYR A 7 -6.09 9.28 11.97
CA TYR A 7 -6.00 7.99 12.67
C TYR A 7 -7.33 7.46 13.20
N SER A 8 -8.46 8.11 12.90
CA SER A 8 -9.76 7.61 13.36
C SER A 8 -10.39 6.70 12.31
N ALA A 9 -10.55 5.44 12.65
CA ALA A 9 -11.45 4.56 11.92
C ALA A 9 -12.88 5.08 12.08
N ARG A 10 -13.61 5.27 10.99
CA ARG A 10 -15.04 5.56 11.02
C ARG A 10 -15.80 4.26 11.27
N MET A 11 -16.26 4.08 12.47
CA MET A 11 -17.18 2.99 12.76
C MET A 11 -18.61 3.41 12.40
N THR A 12 -19.24 2.66 11.52
CA THR A 12 -20.66 2.79 11.23
C THR A 12 -21.45 1.77 12.08
N PRO A 13 -22.76 1.97 12.32
CA PRO A 13 -23.57 0.95 12.99
C PRO A 13 -23.47 -0.43 12.30
N GLY A 14 -23.40 -0.47 10.97
CA GLY A 14 -23.18 -1.69 10.21
C GLY A 14 -21.84 -2.37 10.51
N SER A 15 -20.76 -1.60 10.69
CA SER A 15 -19.45 -2.15 11.06
C SER A 15 -19.48 -2.87 12.41
N LEU A 16 -20.24 -2.36 13.39
CA LEU A 16 -20.38 -3.01 14.70
C LEU A 16 -21.13 -4.33 14.59
N ILE A 17 -22.19 -4.38 13.78
CA ILE A 17 -22.96 -5.63 13.56
C ILE A 17 -22.08 -6.68 12.91
N ILE A 18 -21.31 -6.31 11.88
CA ILE A 18 -20.37 -7.22 11.19
C ILE A 18 -19.33 -7.73 12.18
N LEU A 19 -18.68 -6.85 12.96
CA LEU A 19 -17.69 -7.22 13.96
C LEU A 19 -18.25 -8.20 14.99
N MET A 20 -19.44 -7.93 15.52
CA MET A 20 -20.10 -8.81 16.51
C MET A 20 -20.45 -10.16 15.89
N SER A 21 -20.95 -10.18 14.65
CA SER A 21 -21.28 -11.44 13.98
C SER A 21 -20.03 -12.28 13.70
N SER A 22 -18.95 -11.65 13.23
CA SER A 22 -17.67 -12.32 12.96
C SER A 22 -17.01 -12.83 14.25
N TYR A 23 -17.11 -12.06 15.35
CA TYR A 23 -16.66 -12.51 16.66
C TYR A 23 -17.38 -13.77 17.12
N LEU A 24 -18.72 -13.80 17.00
CA LEU A 24 -19.55 -14.95 17.41
C LEU A 24 -19.32 -16.19 16.52
N LYS A 25 -18.95 -16.01 15.26
CA LYS A 25 -18.63 -17.10 14.32
C LYS A 25 -17.18 -17.59 14.44
N GLY A 26 -16.30 -16.83 15.08
CA GLY A 26 -14.87 -17.12 15.14
C GLY A 26 -14.08 -16.70 13.88
N ASP A 27 -14.68 -15.94 12.97
CA ASP A 27 -14.14 -15.57 11.64
C ASP A 27 -13.41 -14.22 11.63
N LEU A 28 -13.01 -13.70 12.78
CA LEU A 28 -12.38 -12.37 12.89
C LEU A 28 -11.08 -12.21 12.10
N MET A 29 -10.37 -13.30 11.88
CA MET A 29 -9.05 -13.30 11.25
C MET A 29 -9.08 -13.79 9.79
N GLU A 30 -10.06 -14.59 9.42
CA GLU A 30 -10.15 -15.27 8.11
C GLU A 30 -11.62 -15.45 7.68
N GLY A 31 -12.33 -14.34 7.52
CA GLY A 31 -13.72 -14.37 7.05
C GLY A 31 -13.85 -14.26 5.52
N PRO A 32 -15.02 -14.57 4.97
CA PRO A 32 -15.30 -14.40 3.52
C PRO A 32 -15.27 -12.94 3.07
N GLU A 33 -15.36 -12.00 3.99
CA GLU A 33 -15.43 -10.55 3.72
C GLU A 33 -14.19 -10.03 2.98
N ILE A 34 -13.01 -10.63 3.25
CA ILE A 34 -11.75 -10.26 2.56
C ILE A 34 -11.86 -10.59 1.07
N SER A 35 -12.25 -11.82 0.76
CA SER A 35 -12.37 -12.25 -0.64
C SER A 35 -13.51 -11.57 -1.38
N GLU A 36 -14.59 -11.23 -0.71
CA GLU A 36 -15.70 -10.44 -1.26
C GLU A 36 -15.21 -9.01 -1.58
N PHE A 37 -14.52 -8.37 -0.65
CA PHE A 37 -13.94 -7.05 -0.87
C PHE A 37 -12.94 -7.05 -2.03
N GLU A 38 -12.07 -8.04 -2.13
CA GLU A 38 -11.10 -8.17 -3.23
C GLU A 38 -11.79 -8.29 -4.60
N LYS A 39 -12.87 -9.06 -4.68
CA LYS A 39 -13.67 -9.18 -5.91
C LYS A 39 -14.36 -7.86 -6.28
N ASP A 40 -15.01 -7.23 -5.30
CA ASP A 40 -15.72 -5.97 -5.53
C ASP A 40 -14.75 -4.86 -5.93
N PHE A 41 -13.57 -4.80 -5.29
CA PHE A 41 -12.53 -3.83 -5.62
C PHE A 41 -11.93 -4.08 -7.00
N ALA A 42 -11.64 -5.33 -7.36
CA ALA A 42 -11.17 -5.70 -8.69
C ALA A 42 -12.19 -5.29 -9.77
N MET A 43 -13.48 -5.58 -9.54
CA MET A 43 -14.56 -5.19 -10.46
C MET A 43 -14.69 -3.67 -10.57
N TYR A 44 -14.62 -2.93 -9.45
CA TYR A 44 -14.66 -1.47 -9.45
C TYR A 44 -13.50 -0.84 -10.22
N GLN A 45 -12.32 -1.44 -10.16
CA GLN A 45 -11.10 -0.98 -10.85
C GLN A 45 -10.97 -1.55 -12.27
N GLU A 46 -11.94 -2.35 -12.74
CA GLU A 46 -11.89 -3.05 -14.04
C GLU A 46 -10.61 -3.90 -14.20
N LEU A 47 -10.17 -4.52 -13.09
CA LEU A 47 -9.01 -5.40 -13.05
C LEU A 47 -9.44 -6.86 -12.85
N PRO A 48 -8.64 -7.83 -13.35
CA PRO A 48 -8.99 -9.25 -13.19
C PRO A 48 -8.90 -9.74 -11.74
N TYR A 49 -8.03 -9.12 -10.92
CA TYR A 49 -7.79 -9.52 -9.54
C TYR A 49 -7.43 -8.33 -8.67
N ALA A 50 -7.72 -8.43 -7.38
CA ALA A 50 -7.19 -7.58 -6.32
C ALA A 50 -6.77 -8.46 -5.14
N VAL A 51 -5.74 -8.02 -4.42
CA VAL A 51 -5.22 -8.71 -3.23
C VAL A 51 -5.02 -7.70 -2.12
N THR A 52 -5.61 -7.97 -0.97
CA THR A 52 -5.42 -7.17 0.23
C THR A 52 -4.11 -7.51 0.92
N THR A 53 -3.51 -6.52 1.57
CA THR A 53 -2.31 -6.69 2.38
C THR A 53 -2.46 -5.98 3.72
N SER A 54 -1.71 -6.41 4.74
CA SER A 54 -1.78 -5.81 6.08
C SER A 54 -1.43 -4.31 6.10
N TYR A 55 -0.54 -3.87 5.21
CA TYR A 55 -0.09 -2.47 5.09
C TYR A 55 0.32 -2.15 3.65
N GLY A 56 0.15 -0.89 3.22
CA GLY A 56 0.60 -0.44 1.90
C GLY A 56 2.09 -0.68 1.62
N ARG A 57 2.95 -0.61 2.64
CA ARG A 57 4.38 -0.96 2.51
C ARG A 57 4.60 -2.44 2.16
N MET A 58 3.72 -3.34 2.65
CA MET A 58 3.78 -4.75 2.30
C MET A 58 3.28 -4.99 0.88
N ALA A 59 2.22 -4.27 0.47
CA ALA A 59 1.78 -4.28 -0.93
C ALA A 59 2.92 -3.88 -1.86
N PHE A 60 3.62 -2.79 -1.54
CA PHE A 60 4.78 -2.33 -2.31
C PHE A 60 5.89 -3.38 -2.36
N TYR A 61 6.23 -4.00 -1.23
CA TYR A 61 7.23 -5.08 -1.18
C TYR A 61 6.83 -6.27 -2.08
N TYR A 62 5.57 -6.73 -2.01
CA TYR A 62 5.09 -7.84 -2.82
C TYR A 62 5.05 -7.50 -4.32
N ILE A 63 4.71 -6.26 -4.68
CA ILE A 63 4.79 -5.79 -6.07
C ILE A 63 6.24 -5.90 -6.57
N LEU A 64 7.22 -5.42 -5.80
CA LEU A 64 8.62 -5.51 -6.17
C LEU A 64 9.09 -6.96 -6.33
N LYS A 65 8.64 -7.85 -5.45
CA LYS A 65 8.96 -9.28 -5.56
C LYS A 65 8.32 -9.94 -6.78
N ALA A 66 7.08 -9.56 -7.12
CA ALA A 66 6.37 -10.08 -8.28
C ALA A 66 6.94 -9.60 -9.62
N LEU A 67 7.68 -8.49 -9.63
CA LEU A 67 8.37 -8.00 -10.82
C LEU A 67 9.63 -8.82 -11.17
N GLU A 68 10.10 -9.67 -10.26
CA GLU A 68 11.27 -10.57 -10.46
C GLU A 68 12.50 -9.84 -11.03
N LEU A 69 12.71 -8.59 -10.61
CA LEU A 69 13.86 -7.80 -11.05
C LEU A 69 15.17 -8.44 -10.58
N PRO A 70 16.24 -8.40 -11.40
CA PRO A 70 17.55 -8.88 -10.99
C PRO A 70 18.01 -8.25 -9.66
N GLU A 71 18.68 -9.03 -8.82
CA GLU A 71 19.24 -8.54 -7.56
C GLU A 71 20.18 -7.36 -7.81
N GLY A 72 20.06 -6.33 -7.00
CA GLY A 72 20.84 -5.09 -7.14
C GLY A 72 20.32 -4.12 -8.20
N SER A 73 19.23 -4.43 -8.90
CA SER A 73 18.58 -3.46 -9.80
C SER A 73 18.26 -2.16 -9.07
N GLU A 74 18.47 -1.05 -9.73
CA GLU A 74 18.23 0.27 -9.14
C GLU A 74 16.76 0.65 -9.22
N ILE A 75 16.27 1.29 -8.16
CA ILE A 75 14.94 1.88 -8.09
C ILE A 75 15.04 3.32 -7.62
N ILE A 76 14.49 4.24 -8.40
CA ILE A 76 14.60 5.67 -8.16
C ILE A 76 13.50 6.15 -7.21
N PHE A 77 13.91 6.95 -6.22
CA PHE A 77 13.02 7.59 -5.26
C PHE A 77 13.28 9.09 -5.18
N PRO A 78 12.24 9.92 -4.92
CA PRO A 78 12.47 11.29 -4.52
C PRO A 78 13.20 11.34 -3.16
N ALA A 79 14.13 12.28 -2.99
CA ALA A 79 14.85 12.45 -1.72
C ALA A 79 13.90 12.73 -0.55
N LEU A 80 12.76 13.39 -0.81
CA LEU A 80 11.68 13.58 0.15
C LEU A 80 10.66 12.44 0.02
N THR A 81 10.87 11.36 0.75
CA THR A 81 9.95 10.22 0.78
C THR A 81 9.84 9.61 2.17
N PHE A 82 8.80 8.83 2.39
CA PHE A 82 8.63 8.10 3.64
C PHE A 82 9.69 6.98 3.72
N TRP A 83 10.55 7.03 4.69
CA TRP A 83 11.74 6.18 4.83
C TRP A 83 11.49 4.67 4.70
N VAL A 84 10.28 4.21 5.05
CA VAL A 84 9.92 2.79 4.97
C VAL A 84 9.89 2.30 3.53
N ILE A 85 9.54 3.15 2.55
CA ILE A 85 9.41 2.72 1.16
C ILE A 85 10.76 2.32 0.54
N PRO A 86 11.84 3.13 0.63
CA PRO A 86 13.18 2.69 0.22
C PRO A 86 13.69 1.49 1.02
N ALA A 87 13.33 1.37 2.31
CA ALA A 87 13.69 0.20 3.10
C ALA A 87 13.05 -1.09 2.58
N MET A 88 11.78 -1.04 2.11
CA MET A 88 11.13 -2.20 1.48
C MET A 88 11.77 -2.56 0.15
N ALA A 89 12.18 -1.59 -0.66
CA ALA A 89 12.95 -1.85 -1.89
C ALA A 89 14.26 -2.57 -1.58
N LYS A 90 15.00 -2.11 -0.58
CA LYS A 90 16.22 -2.78 -0.12
C LYS A 90 15.96 -4.19 0.40
N ALA A 91 14.88 -4.41 1.16
CA ALA A 91 14.47 -5.72 1.63
C ALA A 91 14.06 -6.67 0.48
N ALA A 92 13.59 -6.12 -0.64
CA ALA A 92 13.28 -6.88 -1.86
C ALA A 92 14.54 -7.25 -2.69
N GLY A 93 15.74 -6.78 -2.29
CA GLY A 93 17.00 -7.03 -2.99
C GLY A 93 17.38 -5.95 -3.99
N LEU A 94 16.67 -4.81 -4.00
CA LEU A 94 16.92 -3.71 -4.92
C LEU A 94 17.79 -2.62 -4.27
N LYS A 95 18.40 -1.77 -5.10
CA LYS A 95 19.27 -0.67 -4.70
C LYS A 95 18.50 0.66 -4.81
N PRO A 96 18.08 1.30 -3.70
CA PRO A 96 17.45 2.62 -3.75
C PRO A 96 18.45 3.68 -4.22
N VAL A 97 18.03 4.48 -5.21
CA VAL A 97 18.74 5.67 -5.70
C VAL A 97 17.86 6.89 -5.44
N PHE A 98 18.42 7.91 -4.80
CA PHE A 98 17.65 9.10 -4.44
C PHE A 98 17.95 10.24 -5.41
N ILE A 99 16.89 10.83 -5.93
CA ILE A 99 16.93 11.98 -6.82
C ILE A 99 16.35 13.19 -6.07
N ASP A 100 16.96 14.33 -6.30
CA ASP A 100 16.52 15.59 -5.71
C ASP A 100 15.11 15.97 -6.14
N ILE A 101 14.47 16.82 -5.33
CA ILE A 101 13.10 17.28 -5.57
C ILE A 101 13.10 18.72 -6.07
N LYS A 102 12.04 19.09 -6.80
CA LYS A 102 11.77 20.48 -7.14
C LYS A 102 11.24 21.24 -5.91
N PRO A 103 11.82 22.42 -5.56
CA PRO A 103 11.43 23.16 -4.37
C PRO A 103 9.98 23.68 -4.37
N ASP A 104 9.42 23.88 -5.53
CA ASP A 104 8.07 24.44 -5.75
C ASP A 104 6.96 23.38 -5.65
N THR A 105 7.23 22.14 -6.09
CA THR A 105 6.23 21.08 -6.15
C THR A 105 6.47 19.95 -5.17
N TYR A 106 7.68 19.85 -4.61
CA TYR A 106 8.17 18.73 -3.80
C TYR A 106 8.12 17.36 -4.51
N ASN A 107 7.89 17.36 -5.82
CA ASN A 107 7.99 16.15 -6.63
C ASN A 107 9.43 15.91 -7.06
N MET A 108 9.75 14.66 -7.39
CA MET A 108 11.04 14.29 -7.98
C MET A 108 11.35 15.18 -9.20
N ASP A 109 12.59 15.63 -9.30
CA ASP A 109 13.05 16.40 -10.46
C ASP A 109 13.51 15.46 -11.58
N PRO A 110 12.75 15.32 -12.69
CA PRO A 110 13.16 14.45 -13.80
C PRO A 110 14.47 14.87 -14.46
N GLY A 111 14.82 16.16 -14.39
CA GLY A 111 16.08 16.67 -14.93
C GLY A 111 17.33 16.25 -14.16
N LYS A 112 17.16 15.57 -13.02
CA LYS A 112 18.23 15.03 -12.19
C LYS A 112 18.40 13.52 -12.38
N ILE A 113 17.62 12.90 -13.26
CA ILE A 113 17.73 11.47 -13.59
C ILE A 113 18.76 11.37 -14.72
N GLU A 114 19.93 10.82 -14.40
CA GLU A 114 21.02 10.55 -15.37
C GLU A 114 20.96 9.09 -15.85
#